data_266e0e35437951d775e4b09d1570dddd
#
_entry.id   266e0e35437951d775e4b09d1570dddd
#
_cell.length_a   1.000
_cell.length_b   1.000
_cell.length_c   1.000
_cell.angle_alpha   90.00
_cell.angle_beta   90.00
_cell.angle_gamma   90.00
#
_symmetry.space_group_name_H-M   'P 1'
#
loop_
_entity.id
_entity.type
_entity.pdbx_description
1 polymer ?
#
loop_
_entity_poly.entity_id
_entity_poly.type
_entity_poly.pdbx_seq_one_letter_code
_entity_poly.pdbx_strand_id
1 'polypeptide(L)'
;APSARERLVLPLDVTDLATARTWIDQLAGQVGVFKVGLELFTAAGPDAVRAVHDAGAACFLDLKLHDIPATMAKATASAARLGVRFLTVHGVAGPSALRAVAAEAGDTTLLAVTVLTSMDDDELESVGLAGPADSAVLRLGTLSVQAGVGGLVCSPLEVAMLRRDLGTGPTLMVPGVRPAGAAVGDQKRIATPGSAIEAGADFLVV
;
A
#
# COMPACT_ATOMS: atom_id res chain seq x y z
N ALA A 1 -19.10 7.98 -3.56
CA ALA A 1 -17.92 7.79 -2.69
C ALA A 1 -18.04 6.42 -2.02
N PRO A 2 -16.95 5.67 -1.83
CA PRO A 2 -16.97 4.41 -1.12
C PRO A 2 -17.42 4.61 0.34
N SER A 3 -18.12 3.62 0.91
CA SER A 3 -18.54 3.63 2.31
C SER A 3 -17.32 3.57 3.25
N ALA A 4 -17.49 3.88 4.53
CA ALA A 4 -16.41 3.77 5.52
C ALA A 4 -15.80 2.36 5.55
N ARG A 5 -16.63 1.32 5.46
CA ARG A 5 -16.20 -0.07 5.38
C ARG A 5 -15.30 -0.35 4.18
N GLU A 6 -15.67 0.13 3.01
CA GLU A 6 -14.92 -0.09 1.76
C GLU A 6 -13.55 0.59 1.75
N ARG A 7 -13.35 1.58 2.62
CA ARG A 7 -12.07 2.27 2.82
C ARG A 7 -11.15 1.59 3.83
N LEU A 8 -11.67 0.63 4.62
CA LEU A 8 -10.88 -0.07 5.62
C LEU A 8 -10.12 -1.23 4.99
N VAL A 9 -8.83 -1.28 5.29
CA VAL A 9 -7.89 -2.33 4.89
C VAL A 9 -7.35 -3.00 6.14
N LEU A 10 -7.65 -4.28 6.32
CA LEU A 10 -7.13 -5.06 7.46
C LEU A 10 -5.89 -5.85 7.05
N PRO A 11 -4.72 -5.61 7.66
CA PRO A 11 -3.53 -6.43 7.42
C PRO A 11 -3.69 -7.80 8.08
N LEU A 12 -3.43 -8.85 7.29
CA LEU A 12 -3.32 -10.24 7.77
C LEU A 12 -1.86 -10.51 8.15
N ASP A 13 -1.40 -9.82 9.20
CA ASP A 13 -0.03 -9.97 9.72
C ASP A 13 0.01 -11.17 10.67
N VAL A 14 -0.05 -12.37 10.08
CA VAL A 14 -0.10 -13.67 10.75
C VAL A 14 0.84 -14.65 10.06
N THR A 15 1.32 -15.64 10.80
CA THR A 15 2.39 -16.55 10.37
C THR A 15 1.93 -17.68 9.45
N ASP A 16 0.61 -17.96 9.40
CA ASP A 16 0.07 -19.12 8.67
C ASP A 16 -1.33 -18.87 8.10
N LEU A 17 -1.67 -19.70 7.11
CA LEU A 17 -2.94 -19.61 6.38
C LEU A 17 -4.16 -19.95 7.23
N ALA A 18 -4.04 -20.85 8.20
CA ALA A 18 -5.19 -21.28 9.02
C ALA A 18 -5.64 -20.12 9.93
N THR A 19 -4.68 -19.43 10.55
CA THR A 19 -4.94 -18.23 11.34
C THR A 19 -5.51 -17.11 10.47
N ALA A 20 -4.95 -16.90 9.25
CA ALA A 20 -5.48 -15.92 8.30
C ALA A 20 -6.95 -16.20 7.94
N ARG A 21 -7.31 -17.44 7.64
CA ARG A 21 -8.70 -17.84 7.35
C ARG A 21 -9.63 -17.54 8.52
N THR A 22 -9.20 -17.81 9.75
CA THR A 22 -10.00 -17.50 10.95
C THR A 22 -10.30 -16.00 11.04
N TRP A 23 -9.33 -15.13 10.78
CA TRP A 23 -9.53 -13.68 10.79
C TRP A 23 -10.43 -13.22 9.64
N ILE A 24 -10.23 -13.78 8.45
CA ILE A 24 -11.06 -13.48 7.28
C ILE A 24 -12.52 -13.83 7.57
N ASP A 25 -12.81 -15.03 8.08
CA ASP A 25 -14.17 -15.50 8.38
C ASP A 25 -14.85 -14.63 9.43
N GLN A 26 -14.11 -14.17 10.45
CA GLN A 26 -14.65 -13.30 11.51
C GLN A 26 -14.94 -11.88 11.04
N LEU A 27 -14.14 -11.35 10.10
CA LEU A 27 -14.15 -9.94 9.73
C LEU A 27 -14.63 -9.68 8.30
N ALA A 28 -14.90 -10.74 7.53
CA ALA A 28 -15.56 -10.62 6.24
C ALA A 28 -16.90 -9.89 6.39
N GLY A 29 -17.09 -8.87 5.56
CA GLY A 29 -18.25 -8.00 5.67
C GLY A 29 -18.09 -6.79 6.63
N GLN A 30 -17.05 -6.74 7.46
CA GLN A 30 -16.73 -5.58 8.29
C GLN A 30 -15.67 -4.66 7.68
N VAL A 31 -14.78 -5.22 6.85
CA VAL A 31 -13.76 -4.48 6.10
C VAL A 31 -13.94 -4.69 4.60
N GLY A 32 -13.48 -3.74 3.79
CA GLY A 32 -13.59 -3.82 2.33
C GLY A 32 -12.43 -4.57 1.68
N VAL A 33 -11.26 -4.56 2.32
CA VAL A 33 -10.01 -5.08 1.76
C VAL A 33 -9.22 -5.81 2.85
N PHE A 34 -8.68 -6.98 2.53
CA PHE A 34 -7.65 -7.62 3.34
C PHE A 34 -6.27 -7.46 2.68
N LYS A 35 -5.28 -7.08 3.47
CA LYS A 35 -3.89 -6.96 3.03
C LYS A 35 -3.13 -8.26 3.33
N VAL A 36 -2.62 -8.88 2.27
CA VAL A 36 -1.68 -9.99 2.36
C VAL A 36 -0.27 -9.43 2.21
N GLY A 37 0.48 -9.40 3.30
CA GLY A 37 1.85 -8.88 3.36
C GLY A 37 2.90 -9.94 3.09
N LEU A 38 4.18 -9.54 3.20
CA LEU A 38 5.35 -10.38 2.91
C LEU A 38 5.37 -11.67 3.73
N GLU A 39 5.07 -11.60 5.04
CA GLU A 39 5.12 -12.75 5.93
C GLU A 39 4.15 -13.84 5.48
N LEU A 40 2.86 -13.51 5.38
CA LEU A 40 1.83 -14.47 5.01
C LEU A 40 2.01 -14.97 3.58
N PHE A 41 2.37 -14.09 2.63
CA PHE A 41 2.60 -14.52 1.25
C PHE A 41 3.82 -15.42 1.11
N THR A 42 4.88 -15.18 1.88
CA THR A 42 6.07 -16.05 1.90
C THR A 42 5.72 -17.43 2.47
N ALA A 43 4.86 -17.48 3.48
CA ALA A 43 4.45 -18.73 4.12
C ALA A 43 3.43 -19.54 3.29
N ALA A 44 2.45 -18.88 2.64
CA ALA A 44 1.30 -19.53 2.01
C ALA A 44 1.16 -19.26 0.51
N GLY A 45 1.93 -18.32 -0.05
CA GLY A 45 1.88 -17.98 -1.46
C GLY A 45 0.49 -17.54 -1.93
N PRO A 46 0.11 -17.92 -3.17
CA PRO A 46 -1.19 -17.56 -3.75
C PRO A 46 -2.42 -18.06 -2.98
N ASP A 47 -2.28 -19.07 -2.12
CA ASP A 47 -3.39 -19.57 -1.30
C ASP A 47 -3.90 -18.52 -0.32
N ALA A 48 -3.03 -17.62 0.15
CA ALA A 48 -3.44 -16.49 0.98
C ALA A 48 -4.37 -15.53 0.22
N VAL A 49 -4.08 -15.26 -1.06
CA VAL A 49 -4.94 -14.43 -1.92
C VAL A 49 -6.27 -15.13 -2.19
N ARG A 50 -6.24 -16.43 -2.51
CA ARG A 50 -7.46 -17.22 -2.72
C ARG A 50 -8.37 -17.20 -1.51
N ALA A 51 -7.83 -17.35 -0.30
CA ALA A 51 -8.61 -17.29 0.93
C ALA A 51 -9.38 -15.97 1.09
N VAL A 52 -8.80 -14.84 0.71
CA VAL A 52 -9.48 -13.54 0.71
C VAL A 52 -10.61 -13.51 -0.32
N HIS A 53 -10.37 -14.00 -1.53
CA HIS A 53 -11.38 -14.04 -2.60
C HIS A 53 -12.54 -14.99 -2.29
N ASP A 54 -12.27 -16.16 -1.70
CA ASP A 54 -13.28 -17.13 -1.29
C ASP A 54 -14.28 -16.52 -0.30
N ALA A 55 -13.85 -15.55 0.51
CA ALA A 55 -14.70 -14.78 1.41
C ALA A 55 -15.42 -13.59 0.75
N GLY A 56 -15.28 -13.40 -0.56
CA GLY A 56 -15.91 -12.31 -1.31
C GLY A 56 -15.29 -10.93 -1.06
N ALA A 57 -14.08 -10.86 -0.50
CA ALA A 57 -13.39 -9.62 -0.20
C ALA A 57 -12.33 -9.27 -1.25
N ALA A 58 -11.98 -7.98 -1.34
CA ALA A 58 -10.87 -7.53 -2.18
C ALA A 58 -9.52 -7.79 -1.50
N CYS A 59 -8.52 -8.17 -2.30
CA CYS A 59 -7.16 -8.41 -1.82
C CYS A 59 -6.23 -7.25 -2.18
N PHE A 60 -5.49 -6.78 -1.18
CA PHE A 60 -4.33 -5.91 -1.33
C PHE A 60 -3.07 -6.76 -1.12
N LEU A 61 -2.30 -7.00 -2.19
CA LEU A 61 -1.06 -7.77 -2.14
C LEU A 61 0.13 -6.81 -1.91
N ASP A 62 0.67 -6.83 -0.69
CA ASP A 62 1.68 -5.88 -0.25
C ASP A 62 3.09 -6.50 -0.26
N LEU A 63 3.66 -6.67 -1.47
CA LEU A 63 4.98 -7.30 -1.68
C LEU A 63 6.11 -6.29 -1.86
N LYS A 64 5.80 -5.01 -2.07
CA LYS A 64 6.77 -3.94 -2.27
C LYS A 64 7.85 -4.30 -3.31
N LEU A 65 7.41 -4.70 -4.51
CA LEU A 65 8.30 -5.14 -5.58
C LEU A 65 9.38 -4.10 -5.87
N HIS A 66 10.64 -4.55 -5.87
CA HIS A 66 11.79 -3.71 -6.14
C HIS A 66 12.90 -4.57 -6.77
N ASP A 67 13.05 -4.47 -8.08
CA ASP A 67 14.00 -5.23 -8.88
C ASP A 67 14.23 -4.51 -10.22
N ILE A 68 14.98 -5.11 -11.13
CA ILE A 68 15.11 -4.60 -12.50
C ILE A 68 13.77 -4.64 -13.25
N PRO A 69 13.55 -3.76 -14.26
CA PRO A 69 12.26 -3.58 -14.91
C PRO A 69 11.61 -4.87 -15.41
N ALA A 70 12.36 -5.75 -16.06
CA ALA A 70 11.83 -6.99 -16.61
C ALA A 70 11.33 -7.97 -15.54
N THR A 71 12.02 -8.07 -14.40
CA THR A 71 11.61 -8.91 -13.26
C THR A 71 10.35 -8.34 -12.61
N MET A 72 10.32 -7.04 -12.34
CA MET A 72 9.16 -6.37 -11.77
C MET A 72 7.91 -6.51 -12.67
N ALA A 73 8.05 -6.32 -13.99
CA ALA A 73 6.96 -6.49 -14.93
C ALA A 73 6.36 -7.91 -14.89
N LYS A 74 7.19 -8.94 -14.93
CA LYS A 74 6.75 -10.35 -14.87
C LYS A 74 6.10 -10.70 -13.53
N ALA A 75 6.64 -10.16 -12.42
CA ALA A 75 6.05 -10.33 -11.08
C ALA A 75 4.68 -9.65 -11.01
N THR A 76 4.55 -8.44 -11.55
CA THR A 76 3.29 -7.70 -11.63
C THR A 76 2.25 -8.46 -12.46
N ALA A 77 2.61 -8.95 -13.66
CA ALA A 77 1.72 -9.77 -14.48
C ALA A 77 1.25 -11.03 -13.74
N SER A 78 2.12 -11.65 -12.94
CA SER A 78 1.76 -12.82 -12.13
C SER A 78 0.80 -12.46 -11.00
N ALA A 79 1.02 -11.35 -10.31
CA ALA A 79 0.12 -10.85 -9.27
C ALA A 79 -1.25 -10.43 -9.84
N ALA A 80 -1.26 -9.74 -10.99
CA ALA A 80 -2.50 -9.34 -11.67
C ALA A 80 -3.38 -10.53 -12.04
N ARG A 81 -2.78 -11.65 -12.48
CA ARG A 81 -3.53 -12.91 -12.74
C ARG A 81 -4.17 -13.52 -11.49
N LEU A 82 -3.70 -13.18 -10.29
CA LEU A 82 -4.37 -13.58 -9.05
C LEU A 82 -5.64 -12.75 -8.76
N GLY A 83 -5.93 -11.72 -9.54
CA GLY A 83 -7.12 -10.87 -9.37
C GLY A 83 -7.02 -9.91 -8.19
N VAL A 84 -5.82 -9.56 -7.74
CA VAL A 84 -5.65 -8.63 -6.62
C VAL A 84 -6.08 -7.21 -7.01
N ARG A 85 -6.77 -6.53 -6.10
CA ARG A 85 -7.20 -5.15 -6.32
C ARG A 85 -6.04 -4.16 -6.27
N PHE A 86 -5.11 -4.37 -5.34
CA PHE A 86 -3.94 -3.53 -5.15
C PHE A 86 -2.66 -4.36 -5.09
N LEU A 87 -1.57 -3.79 -5.62
CA LEU A 87 -0.22 -4.35 -5.53
C LEU A 87 0.78 -3.23 -5.25
N THR A 88 1.67 -3.42 -4.28
CA THR A 88 2.72 -2.44 -3.99
C THR A 88 3.98 -2.68 -4.80
N VAL A 89 4.57 -1.57 -5.23
CA VAL A 89 5.90 -1.46 -5.84
C VAL A 89 6.68 -0.35 -5.15
N HIS A 90 8.00 -0.37 -5.16
CA HIS A 90 8.79 0.75 -4.62
C HIS A 90 8.95 1.88 -5.64
N GLY A 91 8.65 3.13 -5.25
CA GLY A 91 8.87 4.32 -6.07
C GLY A 91 10.34 4.54 -6.43
N VAL A 92 11.26 4.14 -5.55
CA VAL A 92 12.72 4.21 -5.77
C VAL A 92 13.24 3.22 -6.82
N ALA A 93 12.43 2.30 -7.33
CA ALA A 93 12.80 1.43 -8.44
C ALA A 93 13.05 2.21 -9.75
N GLY A 94 12.61 3.45 -9.81
CA GLY A 94 12.86 4.38 -10.91
C GLY A 94 11.84 4.27 -12.06
N PRO A 95 11.82 5.30 -12.93
CA PRO A 95 10.75 5.47 -13.91
C PRO A 95 10.68 4.35 -14.95
N SER A 96 11.79 3.71 -15.30
CA SER A 96 11.78 2.59 -16.27
C SER A 96 11.09 1.36 -15.71
N ALA A 97 11.36 1.02 -14.43
CA ALA A 97 10.71 -0.10 -13.77
C ALA A 97 9.22 0.20 -13.52
N LEU A 98 8.90 1.42 -13.08
CA LEU A 98 7.51 1.84 -12.84
C LEU A 98 6.66 1.81 -14.12
N ARG A 99 7.19 2.27 -15.27
CA ARG A 99 6.48 2.11 -16.55
C ARG A 99 6.30 0.67 -16.96
N ALA A 100 7.31 -0.17 -16.72
CA ALA A 100 7.23 -1.60 -17.05
C ALA A 100 6.14 -2.31 -16.22
N VAL A 101 6.02 -2.02 -14.93
CA VAL A 101 4.95 -2.60 -14.10
C VAL A 101 3.57 -2.04 -14.46
N ALA A 102 3.47 -0.75 -14.77
CA ALA A 102 2.20 -0.12 -15.18
C ALA A 102 1.62 -0.77 -16.44
N ALA A 103 2.47 -1.18 -17.40
CA ALA A 103 2.05 -1.88 -18.61
C ALA A 103 1.47 -3.28 -18.36
N GLU A 104 1.82 -3.92 -17.24
CA GLU A 104 1.43 -5.30 -16.90
C GLU A 104 0.35 -5.38 -15.79
N ALA A 105 -0.11 -4.24 -15.28
CA ALA A 105 -1.00 -4.19 -14.13
C ALA A 105 -2.42 -4.69 -14.42
N GLY A 106 -2.90 -4.61 -15.67
CA GLY A 106 -4.28 -4.93 -16.02
C GLY A 106 -5.26 -4.12 -15.17
N ASP A 107 -6.20 -4.79 -14.51
CA ASP A 107 -7.18 -4.16 -13.60
C ASP A 107 -6.64 -3.92 -12.17
N THR A 108 -5.42 -4.35 -11.89
CA THR A 108 -4.78 -4.14 -10.58
C THR A 108 -4.31 -2.69 -10.44
N THR A 109 -4.74 -2.01 -9.39
CA THR A 109 -4.20 -0.69 -9.05
C THR A 109 -2.83 -0.85 -8.39
N LEU A 110 -1.78 -0.36 -9.07
CA LEU A 110 -0.45 -0.29 -8.48
C LEU A 110 -0.36 0.84 -7.47
N LEU A 111 0.27 0.58 -6.33
CA LEU A 111 0.54 1.54 -5.28
C LEU A 111 2.06 1.69 -5.10
N ALA A 112 2.61 2.85 -5.41
CA ALA A 112 4.03 3.09 -5.16
C ALA A 112 4.27 3.43 -3.68
N VAL A 113 5.13 2.67 -3.04
CA VAL A 113 5.68 3.01 -1.72
C VAL A 113 6.69 4.13 -1.94
N THR A 114 6.46 5.28 -1.31
CA THR A 114 7.33 6.45 -1.41
C THR A 114 8.47 6.34 -0.40
N VAL A 115 8.22 6.78 0.83
CA VAL A 115 9.12 6.61 1.97
C VAL A 115 8.43 5.72 2.99
N LEU A 116 9.12 4.71 3.51
CA LEU A 116 8.57 3.85 4.55
C LEU A 116 8.23 4.68 5.78
N THR A 117 7.06 4.43 6.38
CA THR A 117 6.56 5.20 7.53
C THR A 117 7.38 5.01 8.81
N SER A 118 8.27 4.01 8.83
CA SER A 118 9.26 3.77 9.88
C SER A 118 10.52 4.63 9.74
N MET A 119 10.80 5.20 8.55
CA MET A 119 12.00 5.98 8.28
C MET A 119 11.81 7.44 8.68
N ASP A 120 12.83 8.00 9.32
CA ASP A 120 13.02 9.44 9.56
C ASP A 120 14.05 10.05 8.59
N ASP A 121 14.35 11.34 8.75
CA ASP A 121 15.25 12.05 7.84
C ASP A 121 16.69 11.51 7.90
N ASP A 122 17.16 11.09 9.09
CA ASP A 122 18.50 10.53 9.27
C ASP A 122 18.64 9.18 8.56
N GLU A 123 17.63 8.33 8.65
CA GLU A 123 17.61 7.04 7.94
C GLU A 123 17.54 7.24 6.42
N LEU A 124 16.79 8.23 5.94
CA LEU A 124 16.73 8.57 4.52
C LEU A 124 18.10 9.01 3.99
N GLU A 125 18.78 9.90 4.71
CA GLU A 125 20.12 10.36 4.33
C GLU A 125 21.13 9.20 4.32
N SER A 126 21.03 8.28 5.29
CA SER A 126 21.93 7.12 5.39
C SER A 126 21.85 6.18 4.18
N VAL A 127 20.69 6.12 3.51
CA VAL A 127 20.50 5.32 2.28
C VAL A 127 20.61 6.15 1.00
N GLY A 128 21.05 7.40 1.08
CA GLY A 128 21.31 8.27 -0.06
C GLY A 128 20.05 8.88 -0.69
N LEU A 129 18.92 8.91 0.00
CA LEU A 129 17.72 9.62 -0.43
C LEU A 129 17.78 11.06 0.05
N ALA A 130 17.94 11.99 -0.89
CA ALA A 130 18.14 13.42 -0.59
C ALA A 130 16.87 14.10 -0.08
N GLY A 131 17.07 15.00 0.89
CA GLY A 131 16.10 15.96 1.42
C GLY A 131 15.28 15.41 2.57
N PRO A 132 14.47 16.25 3.22
CA PRO A 132 13.56 15.78 4.26
C PRO A 132 12.48 14.82 3.67
N ALA A 133 11.91 13.99 4.54
CA ALA A 133 11.00 12.91 4.15
C ALA A 133 9.83 13.38 3.27
N ASP A 134 9.23 14.52 3.57
CA ASP A 134 8.12 15.09 2.80
C ASP A 134 8.52 15.43 1.35
N SER A 135 9.69 16.02 1.17
CA SER A 135 10.25 16.34 -0.17
C SER A 135 10.57 15.06 -0.96
N ALA A 136 11.11 14.04 -0.30
CA ALA A 136 11.38 12.75 -0.91
C ALA A 136 10.07 12.05 -1.32
N VAL A 137 9.05 12.09 -0.46
CA VAL A 137 7.70 11.55 -0.73
C VAL A 137 7.07 12.24 -1.94
N LEU A 138 7.08 13.57 -1.99
CA LEU A 138 6.51 14.31 -3.13
C LEU A 138 7.24 13.99 -4.43
N ARG A 139 8.57 13.96 -4.41
CA ARG A 139 9.39 13.65 -5.59
C ARG A 139 9.10 12.22 -6.10
N LEU A 140 9.12 11.22 -5.22
CA LEU A 140 8.85 9.83 -5.57
C LEU A 140 7.40 9.61 -6.00
N GLY A 141 6.45 10.28 -5.34
CA GLY A 141 5.04 10.24 -5.69
C GLY A 141 4.77 10.81 -7.07
N THR A 142 5.32 12.00 -7.36
CA THR A 142 5.21 12.65 -8.68
C THR A 142 5.78 11.76 -9.79
N LEU A 143 6.98 11.24 -9.58
CA LEU A 143 7.66 10.35 -10.53
C LEU A 143 6.84 9.06 -10.77
N SER A 144 6.26 8.49 -9.72
CA SER A 144 5.46 7.27 -9.82
C SER A 144 4.17 7.50 -10.62
N VAL A 145 3.45 8.57 -10.31
CA VAL A 145 2.20 8.92 -11.04
C VAL A 145 2.51 9.22 -12.52
N GLN A 146 3.58 9.97 -12.81
CA GLN A 146 4.02 10.24 -14.19
C GLN A 146 4.44 8.98 -14.95
N ALA A 147 4.87 7.93 -14.25
CA ALA A 147 5.21 6.64 -14.84
C ALA A 147 3.98 5.72 -15.03
N GLY A 148 2.78 6.15 -14.64
CA GLY A 148 1.53 5.40 -14.82
C GLY A 148 1.09 4.57 -13.61
N VAL A 149 1.71 4.76 -12.43
CA VAL A 149 1.27 4.10 -11.20
C VAL A 149 -0.01 4.76 -10.69
N GLY A 150 -1.04 3.95 -10.38
CA GLY A 150 -2.40 4.41 -10.06
C GLY A 150 -2.58 4.98 -8.65
N GLY A 151 -1.60 4.81 -7.75
CA GLY A 151 -1.70 5.32 -6.39
C GLY A 151 -0.40 5.26 -5.60
N LEU A 152 -0.47 5.72 -4.36
CA LEU A 152 0.69 5.84 -3.47
C LEU A 152 0.39 5.25 -2.10
N VAL A 153 1.41 4.70 -1.45
CA VAL A 153 1.43 4.44 -0.01
C VAL A 153 2.20 5.57 0.65
N CYS A 154 1.57 6.26 1.59
CA CYS A 154 2.15 7.41 2.28
C CYS A 154 1.70 7.46 3.75
N SER A 155 2.43 8.20 4.58
CA SER A 155 2.00 8.43 5.97
C SER A 155 0.80 9.38 6.03
N PRO A 156 0.03 9.37 7.13
CA PRO A 156 -1.09 10.30 7.31
C PRO A 156 -0.67 11.79 7.21
N LEU A 157 0.57 12.11 7.60
CA LEU A 157 1.10 13.48 7.62
C LEU A 157 1.34 14.06 6.22
N GLU A 158 1.50 13.19 5.21
CA GLU A 158 1.83 13.55 3.83
C GLU A 158 0.59 13.69 2.94
N VAL A 159 -0.57 13.20 3.40
CA VAL A 159 -1.81 13.12 2.60
C VAL A 159 -2.22 14.49 2.04
N ALA A 160 -2.29 15.51 2.91
CA ALA A 160 -2.72 16.86 2.50
C ALA A 160 -1.77 17.46 1.46
N MET A 161 -0.45 17.28 1.63
CA MET A 161 0.55 17.73 0.67
C MET A 161 0.38 17.01 -0.67
N LEU A 162 0.28 15.69 -0.68
CA LEU A 162 0.10 14.90 -1.90
C LEU A 162 -1.19 15.28 -2.63
N ARG A 163 -2.30 15.50 -1.91
CA ARG A 163 -3.55 15.98 -2.51
C ARG A 163 -3.43 17.34 -3.14
N ARG A 164 -2.76 18.28 -2.48
CA ARG A 164 -2.54 19.63 -3.02
C ARG A 164 -1.72 19.59 -4.31
N ASP A 165 -0.67 18.76 -4.35
CA ASP A 165 0.34 18.81 -5.42
C ASP A 165 0.04 17.81 -6.55
N LEU A 166 -0.61 16.67 -6.28
CA LEU A 166 -0.96 15.64 -7.27
C LEU A 166 -2.47 15.56 -7.58
N GLY A 167 -3.29 16.32 -6.86
CA GLY A 167 -4.74 16.30 -7.05
C GLY A 167 -5.41 15.02 -6.55
N THR A 168 -6.61 14.74 -7.07
CA THR A 168 -7.45 13.61 -6.66
C THR A 168 -7.30 12.36 -7.54
N GLY A 169 -6.43 12.40 -8.55
CA GLY A 169 -6.23 11.28 -9.49
C GLY A 169 -5.65 10.04 -8.83
N PRO A 170 -4.50 10.12 -8.13
CA PRO A 170 -3.88 8.95 -7.54
C PRO A 170 -4.64 8.49 -6.28
N THR A 171 -4.79 7.17 -6.12
CA THR A 171 -5.29 6.55 -4.87
C THR A 171 -4.26 6.73 -3.74
N LEU A 172 -4.67 7.22 -2.58
CA LEU A 172 -3.82 7.30 -1.40
C LEU A 172 -4.19 6.22 -0.38
N MET A 173 -3.30 5.26 -0.21
CA MET A 173 -3.34 4.18 0.77
C MET A 173 -2.51 4.56 1.98
N VAL A 174 -3.13 4.67 3.16
CA VAL A 174 -2.52 5.31 4.33
C VAL A 174 -2.43 4.32 5.50
N PRO A 175 -1.26 3.72 5.74
CA PRO A 175 -0.96 2.99 6.98
C PRO A 175 -0.61 3.96 8.11
N GLY A 176 -0.40 3.42 9.32
CA GLY A 176 0.02 4.22 10.46
C GLY A 176 -1.10 5.05 11.09
N VAL A 177 -2.35 4.74 10.80
CA VAL A 177 -3.51 5.32 11.50
C VAL A 177 -3.78 4.55 12.79
N ARG A 178 -4.12 5.28 13.85
CA ARG A 178 -4.46 4.69 15.15
C ARG A 178 -5.65 5.46 15.76
N PRO A 179 -6.59 4.78 16.42
CA PRO A 179 -7.58 5.45 17.25
C PRO A 179 -6.91 6.32 18.32
N ALA A 180 -7.58 7.38 18.74
CA ALA A 180 -7.07 8.24 19.81
C ALA A 180 -6.80 7.41 21.07
N GLY A 181 -5.58 7.53 21.65
CA GLY A 181 -5.17 6.80 22.84
C GLY A 181 -4.63 5.38 22.63
N ALA A 182 -4.59 4.88 21.40
CA ALA A 182 -3.99 3.58 21.10
C ALA A 182 -2.43 3.63 21.12
N ALA A 183 -1.80 2.47 21.36
CA ALA A 183 -0.34 2.34 21.32
C ALA A 183 0.23 2.67 19.94
N VAL A 184 1.36 3.37 19.90
CA VAL A 184 2.01 3.85 18.67
C VAL A 184 2.68 2.70 17.88
N GLY A 185 3.20 1.68 18.58
CA GLY A 185 3.96 0.58 17.96
C GLY A 185 5.28 1.08 17.32
N ASP A 186 5.62 0.54 16.17
CA ASP A 186 6.81 0.89 15.37
C ASP A 186 6.59 2.08 14.42
N GLN A 187 5.37 2.65 14.40
CA GLN A 187 5.03 3.77 13.51
C GLN A 187 5.48 5.11 14.10
N LYS A 188 6.34 5.84 13.38
CA LYS A 188 6.85 7.15 13.80
C LYS A 188 5.93 8.32 13.39
N ARG A 189 5.09 8.15 12.36
CA ARG A 189 4.25 9.20 11.75
C ARG A 189 2.79 8.76 11.73
N ILE A 190 2.05 9.01 12.82
CA ILE A 190 0.68 8.55 13.05
C ILE A 190 -0.33 9.70 13.06
N ALA A 191 -1.59 9.36 12.74
CA ALA A 191 -2.75 10.23 12.91
C ALA A 191 -4.00 9.38 13.22
N THR A 192 -5.13 10.04 13.54
CA THR A 192 -6.41 9.35 13.70
C THR A 192 -7.00 8.99 12.32
N PRO A 193 -7.84 7.94 12.23
CA PRO A 193 -8.54 7.61 10.99
C PRO A 193 -9.35 8.80 10.43
N GLY A 194 -10.06 9.53 11.30
CA GLY A 194 -10.86 10.70 10.90
C GLY A 194 -10.01 11.78 10.26
N SER A 195 -8.91 12.18 10.92
CA SER A 195 -8.03 13.23 10.38
C SER A 195 -7.35 12.82 9.06
N ALA A 196 -7.03 11.54 8.87
CA ALA A 196 -6.46 11.06 7.63
C ALA A 196 -7.48 11.14 6.46
N ILE A 197 -8.74 10.78 6.70
CA ILE A 197 -9.81 10.92 5.71
C ILE A 197 -10.09 12.40 5.38
N GLU A 198 -10.16 13.27 6.39
CA GLU A 198 -10.34 14.72 6.20
C GLU A 198 -9.20 15.32 5.37
N ALA A 199 -7.97 14.85 5.56
CA ALA A 199 -6.81 15.23 4.76
C ALA A 199 -6.88 14.73 3.32
N GLY A 200 -7.73 13.73 3.01
CA GLY A 200 -7.95 13.22 1.67
C GLY A 200 -7.46 11.79 1.41
N ALA A 201 -7.21 10.98 2.44
CA ALA A 201 -6.91 9.55 2.27
C ALA A 201 -8.09 8.80 1.63
N ASP A 202 -7.82 7.86 0.71
CA ASP A 202 -8.86 7.01 0.11
C ASP A 202 -9.04 5.73 0.90
N PHE A 203 -7.94 5.11 1.36
CA PHE A 203 -7.93 3.86 2.11
C PHE A 203 -7.05 3.99 3.35
N LEU A 204 -7.48 3.33 4.42
CA LEU A 204 -6.78 3.28 5.70
C LEU A 204 -6.39 1.85 6.04
N VAL A 205 -5.11 1.59 6.30
CA VAL A 205 -4.62 0.31 6.84
C VAL A 205 -4.66 0.40 8.37
N VAL A 206 -5.53 -0.41 9.00
CA VAL A 206 -5.91 -0.33 10.42
C VAL A 206 -5.59 -1.60 11.18
#